data_a122553f1e2a600deba54be9d300688f
#
_entry.id   a122553f1e2a600deba54be9d300688f
#
_cell.length_a   1.000
_cell.length_b   1.000
_cell.length_c   1.000
_cell.angle_alpha   90.00
_cell.angle_beta   90.00
_cell.angle_gamma   90.00
#
_symmetry.space_group_name_H-M   'P 1'
#
loop_
_entity.id
_entity.type
_entity.pdbx_description
1 polymer ?
#
loop_
_entity_poly.entity_id
_entity_poly.type
_entity_poly.pdbx_seq_one_letter_code
_entity_poly.pdbx_strand_id
1 'polypeptide(L)'
;MKTTWARVVLLALLLTGAAHAEVTVPQLTQRVTDLTATLDAPQTQTLESRLAAFEAKKGAQLAVLIVPTTQPETIEQYGIRVVEAWKLGRKGVDDGALLLVAKDDRALRIEVGYGLEGVLNDATAHRIVDEIIVPRFKRGEFYPGIETGLAAMMQVIDGEALPLPRSTAASGNYDIESLLFIAFGLVVVVGGMLRALLGRFPAALMMGGVLGGLAWLTIAPLMVALLVGLMAFVFVLLGGGGRGFGGYGGGGFGGTRGGGFGGGGGFSGGGGGFGGGGASGRW
;
A
#
# COMPACT_ATOMS: atom_id res chain seq x y z
N MET A 1 43.34 35.97 3.60
CA MET A 1 43.16 35.07 2.45
C MET A 1 43.13 33.57 2.79
N LYS A 2 43.84 33.08 3.84
CA LYS A 2 43.84 31.64 4.21
C LYS A 2 42.53 31.14 4.82
N THR A 3 41.75 31.97 5.48
CA THR A 3 40.46 31.61 6.12
C THR A 3 39.29 31.49 5.16
N THR A 4 39.32 32.19 4.03
CA THR A 4 38.27 32.12 3.00
C THR A 4 38.34 30.82 2.21
N TRP A 5 39.53 30.34 1.90
CA TRP A 5 39.75 29.07 1.22
C TRP A 5 39.29 27.86 2.06
N ALA A 6 39.55 27.88 3.37
CA ALA A 6 39.10 26.83 4.28
C ALA A 6 37.55 26.75 4.35
N ARG A 7 36.85 27.89 4.32
CA ARG A 7 35.39 27.92 4.28
C ARG A 7 34.81 27.43 2.97
N VAL A 8 35.44 27.73 1.84
CA VAL A 8 35.01 27.23 0.51
C VAL A 8 35.21 25.73 0.40
N VAL A 9 36.33 25.20 0.89
CA VAL A 9 36.59 23.75 0.91
C VAL A 9 35.64 23.03 1.86
N LEU A 10 35.32 23.59 3.02
CA LEU A 10 34.33 23.04 3.95
C LEU A 10 32.91 23.04 3.35
N LEU A 11 32.55 24.11 2.62
CA LEU A 11 31.27 24.20 1.93
C LEU A 11 31.15 23.22 0.75
N ALA A 12 32.25 23.01 0.02
CA ALA A 12 32.33 22.03 -1.05
C ALA A 12 32.25 20.59 -0.54
N LEU A 13 32.82 20.28 0.66
CA LEU A 13 32.69 18.99 1.31
C LEU A 13 31.28 18.72 1.85
N LEU A 14 30.52 19.74 2.21
CA LEU A 14 29.13 19.62 2.65
C LEU A 14 28.15 19.43 1.47
N LEU A 15 28.58 19.72 0.24
CA LEU A 15 27.82 19.53 -1.00
C LEU A 15 28.03 18.16 -1.65
N THR A 16 28.92 17.30 -1.13
CA THR A 16 28.94 15.88 -1.48
C THR A 16 27.73 15.20 -0.85
N GLY A 17 26.53 15.50 -1.39
CA GLY A 17 25.31 14.77 -1.08
C GLY A 17 25.59 13.30 -1.31
N ALA A 18 25.25 12.45 -0.34
CA ALA A 18 25.30 11.01 -0.46
C ALA A 18 24.50 10.63 -1.71
N ALA A 19 25.22 10.28 -2.79
CA ALA A 19 24.62 9.61 -3.93
C ALA A 19 24.10 8.27 -3.41
N HIS A 20 22.83 8.19 -3.12
CA HIS A 20 22.20 6.93 -2.81
C HIS A 20 22.19 6.13 -4.11
N ALA A 21 23.00 5.09 -4.16
CA ALA A 21 23.02 4.20 -5.31
C ALA A 21 21.68 3.47 -5.37
N GLU A 22 20.99 3.61 -6.50
CA GLU A 22 19.77 2.85 -6.79
C GLU A 22 20.08 1.35 -6.78
N VAL A 23 19.14 0.55 -6.28
CA VAL A 23 19.27 -0.92 -6.27
C VAL A 23 19.32 -1.43 -7.71
N THR A 24 20.36 -2.19 -8.04
CA THR A 24 20.52 -2.71 -9.40
C THR A 24 19.40 -3.69 -9.74
N VAL A 25 18.77 -3.52 -10.91
CA VAL A 25 17.80 -4.48 -11.44
C VAL A 25 18.56 -5.71 -11.97
N PRO A 26 18.28 -6.93 -11.47
CA PRO A 26 18.91 -8.15 -11.96
C PRO A 26 18.49 -8.45 -13.41
N GLN A 27 19.33 -9.19 -14.13
CA GLN A 27 18.96 -9.64 -15.47
C GLN A 27 17.85 -10.70 -15.38
N LEU A 28 16.88 -10.62 -16.27
CA LEU A 28 15.85 -11.63 -16.44
C LEU A 28 16.44 -12.86 -17.15
N THR A 29 16.72 -13.91 -16.41
CA THR A 29 17.25 -15.17 -16.94
C THR A 29 16.27 -16.33 -16.79
N GLN A 30 15.37 -16.23 -15.84
CA GLN A 30 14.34 -17.20 -15.50
C GLN A 30 13.12 -16.49 -14.92
N ARG A 31 11.96 -17.15 -14.87
CA ARG A 31 10.70 -16.54 -14.37
C ARG A 31 10.71 -16.30 -12.87
N VAL A 32 11.51 -17.09 -12.13
CA VAL A 32 11.64 -16.96 -10.67
C VAL A 32 13.08 -16.59 -10.34
N THR A 33 13.29 -15.35 -9.92
CA THR A 33 14.61 -14.83 -9.50
C THR A 33 14.57 -14.55 -8.00
N ASP A 34 15.31 -15.31 -7.22
CA ASP A 34 15.44 -15.15 -5.77
C ASP A 34 16.89 -14.81 -5.41
N LEU A 35 17.11 -13.55 -4.99
CA LEU A 35 18.43 -13.05 -4.54
C LEU A 35 18.64 -13.19 -3.02
N THR A 36 17.69 -13.81 -2.32
CA THR A 36 17.68 -13.87 -0.85
C THR A 36 17.74 -15.30 -0.29
N ALA A 37 17.78 -16.29 -1.19
CA ALA A 37 17.67 -17.70 -0.82
C ALA A 37 16.45 -17.97 0.11
N THR A 38 15.33 -17.30 -0.16
CA THR A 38 14.07 -17.53 0.55
C THR A 38 13.39 -18.81 0.13
N LEU A 39 13.57 -19.19 -1.14
CA LEU A 39 13.06 -20.41 -1.74
C LEU A 39 14.19 -21.44 -1.84
N ASP A 40 13.87 -22.70 -1.59
CA ASP A 40 14.79 -23.79 -1.91
C ASP A 40 14.74 -24.14 -3.42
N ALA A 41 15.70 -24.94 -3.87
CA ALA A 41 15.80 -25.30 -5.28
C ALA A 41 14.56 -26.06 -5.80
N PRO A 42 13.97 -27.05 -5.08
CA PRO A 42 12.71 -27.69 -5.47
C PRO A 42 11.53 -26.71 -5.58
N GLN A 43 11.40 -25.78 -4.66
CA GLN A 43 10.34 -24.75 -4.67
C GLN A 43 10.48 -23.84 -5.89
N THR A 44 11.69 -23.34 -6.14
CA THR A 44 11.99 -22.52 -7.32
C THR A 44 11.67 -23.25 -8.60
N GLN A 45 12.10 -24.51 -8.73
CA GLN A 45 11.83 -25.36 -9.90
C GLN A 45 10.32 -25.59 -10.12
N THR A 46 9.58 -25.80 -9.04
CA THR A 46 8.12 -25.98 -9.09
C THR A 46 7.42 -24.76 -9.62
N LEU A 47 7.75 -23.57 -9.08
CA LEU A 47 7.19 -22.31 -9.54
C LEU A 47 7.57 -22.01 -11.00
N GLU A 48 8.83 -22.19 -11.35
CA GLU A 48 9.33 -22.00 -12.73
C GLU A 48 8.54 -22.86 -13.73
N SER A 49 8.34 -24.15 -13.40
CA SER A 49 7.60 -25.10 -14.26
C SER A 49 6.13 -24.69 -14.41
N ARG A 50 5.48 -24.23 -13.32
CA ARG A 50 4.08 -23.75 -13.37
C ARG A 50 3.93 -22.50 -14.20
N LEU A 51 4.82 -21.54 -14.04
CA LEU A 51 4.81 -20.30 -14.80
C LEU A 51 5.09 -20.54 -16.28
N ALA A 52 6.03 -21.43 -16.61
CA ALA A 52 6.31 -21.84 -17.98
C ALA A 52 5.10 -22.52 -18.64
N ALA A 53 4.43 -23.42 -17.94
CA ALA A 53 3.22 -24.08 -18.44
C ALA A 53 2.06 -23.09 -18.65
N PHE A 54 1.92 -22.11 -17.75
CA PHE A 54 0.91 -21.08 -17.86
C PHE A 54 1.16 -20.17 -19.07
N GLU A 55 2.41 -19.71 -19.27
CA GLU A 55 2.80 -18.94 -20.43
C GLU A 55 2.56 -19.69 -21.74
N ALA A 56 2.93 -20.98 -21.80
CA ALA A 56 2.67 -21.82 -22.96
C ALA A 56 1.17 -21.96 -23.28
N LYS A 57 0.30 -21.97 -22.25
CA LYS A 57 -1.15 -22.10 -22.40
C LYS A 57 -1.83 -20.80 -22.80
N LYS A 58 -1.43 -19.67 -22.18
CA LYS A 58 -2.15 -18.38 -22.27
C LYS A 58 -1.36 -17.29 -23.02
N GLY A 59 -0.05 -17.45 -23.12
CA GLY A 59 0.85 -16.43 -23.67
C GLY A 59 1.22 -15.33 -22.67
N ALA A 60 0.48 -15.18 -21.56
CA ALA A 60 0.78 -14.19 -20.54
C ALA A 60 2.04 -14.55 -19.76
N GLN A 61 2.95 -13.59 -19.59
CA GLN A 61 4.22 -13.76 -18.91
C GLN A 61 4.16 -13.32 -17.45
N LEU A 62 4.24 -14.24 -16.52
CA LEU A 62 4.34 -13.96 -15.10
C LEU A 62 5.76 -14.23 -14.60
N ALA A 63 6.27 -13.33 -13.76
CA ALA A 63 7.56 -13.48 -13.13
C ALA A 63 7.51 -13.20 -11.63
N VAL A 64 8.48 -13.72 -10.90
CA VAL A 64 8.71 -13.47 -9.47
C VAL A 64 10.11 -12.93 -9.29
N LEU A 65 10.23 -11.86 -8.52
CA LEU A 65 11.52 -11.32 -8.08
C LEU A 65 11.52 -11.15 -6.57
N ILE A 66 12.48 -11.78 -5.91
CA ILE A 66 12.70 -11.64 -4.46
C ILE A 66 14.04 -10.96 -4.26
N VAL A 67 14.03 -9.78 -3.65
CA VAL A 67 15.21 -8.98 -3.35
C VAL A 67 15.33 -8.74 -1.84
N PRO A 68 16.52 -8.47 -1.30
CA PRO A 68 16.66 -8.09 0.10
C PRO A 68 15.90 -6.81 0.42
N THR A 69 16.17 -5.75 -0.33
CA THR A 69 15.60 -4.41 -0.13
C THR A 69 15.49 -3.69 -1.45
N THR A 70 14.59 -2.73 -1.53
CA THR A 70 14.48 -1.78 -2.65
C THR A 70 15.04 -0.40 -2.29
N GLN A 71 15.39 -0.17 -1.02
CA GLN A 71 15.86 1.13 -0.55
C GLN A 71 17.13 1.60 -1.26
N PRO A 72 17.22 2.89 -1.61
CA PRO A 72 16.39 4.01 -1.12
C PRO A 72 15.09 4.25 -1.90
N GLU A 73 14.79 3.44 -2.92
CA GLU A 73 13.56 3.58 -3.70
C GLU A 73 12.37 2.95 -2.96
N THR A 74 11.17 3.43 -3.28
CA THR A 74 9.96 2.71 -2.87
C THR A 74 9.80 1.44 -3.71
N ILE A 75 9.05 0.47 -3.21
CA ILE A 75 8.84 -0.79 -3.94
C ILE A 75 8.11 -0.55 -5.27
N GLU A 76 7.28 0.50 -5.35
CA GLU A 76 6.60 0.92 -6.56
C GLU A 76 7.60 1.45 -7.61
N GLN A 77 8.52 2.32 -7.22
CA GLN A 77 9.53 2.87 -8.10
C GLN A 77 10.47 1.79 -8.64
N TYR A 78 10.93 0.92 -7.74
CA TYR A 78 11.78 -0.20 -8.12
C TYR A 78 11.03 -1.19 -9.02
N GLY A 79 9.78 -1.53 -8.68
CA GLY A 79 8.93 -2.43 -9.48
C GLY A 79 8.76 -1.96 -10.91
N ILE A 80 8.44 -0.68 -11.13
CA ILE A 80 8.33 -0.08 -12.47
C ILE A 80 9.66 -0.21 -13.23
N ARG A 81 10.80 0.08 -12.59
CA ARG A 81 12.13 -0.07 -13.25
C ARG A 81 12.41 -1.53 -13.63
N VAL A 82 12.01 -2.49 -12.78
CA VAL A 82 12.18 -3.92 -13.07
C VAL A 82 11.36 -4.31 -14.30
N VAL A 83 10.06 -3.98 -14.35
CA VAL A 83 9.20 -4.38 -15.46
C VAL A 83 9.56 -3.66 -16.76
N GLU A 84 10.04 -2.41 -16.70
CA GLU A 84 10.58 -1.70 -17.85
C GLU A 84 11.89 -2.32 -18.38
N ALA A 85 12.79 -2.76 -17.50
CA ALA A 85 14.02 -3.42 -17.86
C ALA A 85 13.77 -4.84 -18.40
N TRP A 86 12.87 -5.58 -17.77
CA TRP A 86 12.54 -6.96 -18.12
C TRP A 86 11.60 -7.08 -19.31
N LYS A 87 10.80 -6.05 -19.57
CA LYS A 87 9.80 -6.00 -20.67
C LYS A 87 8.91 -7.23 -20.72
N LEU A 88 8.38 -7.61 -19.55
CA LEU A 88 7.49 -8.77 -19.42
C LEU A 88 6.25 -8.60 -20.30
N GLY A 89 5.74 -9.72 -20.80
CA GLY A 89 4.57 -9.74 -21.68
C GLY A 89 4.92 -9.56 -23.16
N ARG A 90 3.99 -9.91 -24.01
CA ARG A 90 4.14 -9.82 -25.47
C ARG A 90 3.99 -8.37 -25.92
N LYS A 91 4.87 -7.96 -26.83
CA LYS A 91 4.83 -6.61 -27.40
C LYS A 91 3.47 -6.29 -28.05
N GLY A 92 2.85 -5.19 -27.61
CA GLY A 92 1.55 -4.73 -28.12
C GLY A 92 0.36 -5.51 -27.60
N VAL A 93 0.58 -6.59 -26.84
CA VAL A 93 -0.45 -7.29 -26.03
C VAL A 93 -0.32 -6.86 -24.58
N ASP A 94 0.92 -6.62 -24.12
CA ASP A 94 1.28 -6.10 -22.80
C ASP A 94 0.76 -6.97 -21.65
N ASP A 95 0.78 -8.30 -21.85
CA ASP A 95 0.22 -9.32 -20.98
C ASP A 95 1.26 -9.88 -19.97
N GLY A 96 2.02 -8.98 -19.40
CA GLY A 96 3.01 -9.29 -18.36
C GLY A 96 2.51 -8.98 -16.96
N ALA A 97 2.97 -9.75 -15.94
CA ALA A 97 2.82 -9.37 -14.54
C ALA A 97 4.03 -9.83 -13.70
N LEU A 98 4.38 -9.03 -12.70
CA LEU A 98 5.49 -9.29 -11.78
C LEU A 98 4.99 -9.35 -10.35
N LEU A 99 5.36 -10.40 -9.62
CA LEU A 99 5.29 -10.43 -8.16
C LEU A 99 6.67 -10.08 -7.60
N LEU A 100 6.80 -8.88 -7.05
CA LEU A 100 8.02 -8.37 -6.42
C LEU A 100 7.91 -8.49 -4.90
N VAL A 101 8.94 -9.03 -4.26
CA VAL A 101 9.03 -9.16 -2.81
C VAL A 101 10.34 -8.56 -2.32
N ALA A 102 10.26 -7.52 -1.49
CA ALA A 102 11.40 -6.91 -0.78
C ALA A 102 11.40 -7.44 0.67
N LYS A 103 12.22 -8.47 0.92
CA LYS A 103 12.13 -9.29 2.12
C LYS A 103 12.43 -8.52 3.40
N ASP A 104 13.51 -7.75 3.41
CA ASP A 104 13.96 -7.01 4.60
C ASP A 104 13.10 -5.76 4.84
N ASP A 105 12.52 -5.19 3.76
CA ASP A 105 11.57 -4.08 3.82
C ASP A 105 10.17 -4.53 4.26
N ARG A 106 9.91 -5.85 4.30
CA ARG A 106 8.60 -6.46 4.53
C ARG A 106 7.53 -5.88 3.60
N ALA A 107 7.88 -5.71 2.35
CA ALA A 107 7.02 -5.14 1.33
C ALA A 107 6.91 -6.06 0.13
N LEU A 108 5.75 -6.11 -0.48
CA LEU A 108 5.53 -6.81 -1.73
C LEU A 108 4.68 -5.97 -2.66
N ARG A 109 4.80 -6.25 -3.96
CA ARG A 109 4.02 -5.57 -4.99
C ARG A 109 3.71 -6.51 -6.15
N ILE A 110 2.51 -6.38 -6.69
CA ILE A 110 2.15 -6.95 -7.98
C ILE A 110 2.16 -5.79 -8.98
N GLU A 111 3.00 -5.88 -10.01
CA GLU A 111 2.96 -4.99 -11.17
C GLU A 111 2.20 -5.68 -12.29
N VAL A 112 1.34 -4.93 -12.98
CA VAL A 112 0.44 -5.46 -14.00
C VAL A 112 0.65 -4.68 -15.30
N GLY A 113 0.85 -5.42 -16.40
CA GLY A 113 0.91 -4.86 -17.75
C GLY A 113 -0.46 -4.45 -18.25
N TYR A 114 -0.50 -3.47 -19.16
CA TYR A 114 -1.75 -2.90 -19.70
C TYR A 114 -2.75 -3.94 -20.22
N GLY A 115 -2.26 -5.02 -20.85
CA GLY A 115 -3.11 -6.07 -21.39
C GLY A 115 -3.82 -6.92 -20.35
N LEU A 116 -3.35 -6.90 -19.11
CA LEU A 116 -3.94 -7.65 -17.99
C LEU A 116 -4.79 -6.78 -17.07
N GLU A 117 -4.74 -5.44 -17.16
CA GLU A 117 -5.48 -4.54 -16.27
C GLU A 117 -7.00 -4.77 -16.30
N GLY A 118 -7.54 -5.25 -17.43
CA GLY A 118 -8.96 -5.56 -17.57
C GLY A 118 -9.44 -6.72 -16.67
N VAL A 119 -8.55 -7.67 -16.36
CA VAL A 119 -8.87 -8.85 -15.53
C VAL A 119 -8.13 -8.81 -14.18
N LEU A 120 -6.86 -8.49 -14.17
CA LEU A 120 -6.04 -8.31 -12.97
C LEU A 120 -5.90 -6.82 -12.66
N ASN A 121 -7.02 -6.14 -12.41
CA ASN A 121 -7.04 -4.72 -12.06
C ASN A 121 -6.50 -4.49 -10.63
N ASP A 122 -6.27 -3.22 -10.27
CA ASP A 122 -5.72 -2.83 -8.96
C ASP A 122 -6.50 -3.40 -7.79
N ALA A 123 -7.84 -3.40 -7.85
CA ALA A 123 -8.67 -3.95 -6.78
C ALA A 123 -8.49 -5.46 -6.62
N THR A 124 -8.36 -6.19 -7.73
CA THR A 124 -8.09 -7.63 -7.73
C THR A 124 -6.68 -7.94 -7.25
N ALA A 125 -5.68 -7.18 -7.72
CA ALA A 125 -4.30 -7.29 -7.26
C ALA A 125 -4.19 -7.01 -5.75
N HIS A 126 -4.88 -5.97 -5.26
CA HIS A 126 -4.94 -5.64 -3.82
C HIS A 126 -5.54 -6.78 -2.99
N ARG A 127 -6.62 -7.41 -3.45
CA ARG A 127 -7.19 -8.58 -2.78
C ARG A 127 -6.22 -9.77 -2.74
N ILE A 128 -5.50 -10.03 -3.83
CA ILE A 128 -4.49 -11.10 -3.85
C ILE A 128 -3.37 -10.81 -2.84
N VAL A 129 -2.89 -9.57 -2.81
CA VAL A 129 -1.87 -9.14 -1.87
C VAL A 129 -2.36 -9.29 -0.43
N ASP A 130 -3.47 -8.67 -0.06
CA ASP A 130 -3.90 -8.51 1.33
C ASP A 130 -4.59 -9.76 1.91
N GLU A 131 -5.39 -10.47 1.09
CA GLU A 131 -6.16 -11.60 1.59
C GLU A 131 -5.42 -12.95 1.42
N ILE A 132 -4.49 -13.05 0.45
CA ILE A 132 -3.85 -14.31 0.12
C ILE A 132 -2.37 -14.33 0.51
N ILE A 133 -1.58 -13.32 0.11
CA ILE A 133 -0.13 -13.34 0.29
C ILE A 133 0.27 -12.84 1.69
N VAL A 134 -0.12 -11.62 2.05
CA VAL A 134 0.27 -10.95 3.30
C VAL A 134 -0.02 -11.80 4.55
N PRO A 135 -1.18 -12.46 4.71
CA PRO A 135 -1.43 -13.28 5.90
C PRO A 135 -0.46 -14.45 6.06
N ARG A 136 0.05 -15.01 4.95
CA ARG A 136 1.07 -16.07 4.97
C ARG A 136 2.44 -15.53 5.31
N PHE A 137 2.81 -14.41 4.71
CA PHE A 137 4.09 -13.74 4.98
C PHE A 137 4.22 -13.30 6.45
N LYS A 138 3.13 -12.84 7.08
CA LYS A 138 3.07 -12.55 8.52
C LYS A 138 3.38 -13.78 9.39
N ARG A 139 3.13 -14.99 8.90
CA ARG A 139 3.47 -16.25 9.57
C ARG A 139 4.85 -16.81 9.18
N GLY A 140 5.59 -16.10 8.30
CA GLY A 140 6.87 -16.57 7.76
C GLY A 140 6.74 -17.61 6.66
N GLU A 141 5.53 -17.88 6.16
CA GLU A 141 5.22 -18.87 5.13
C GLU A 141 5.43 -18.28 3.73
N PHE A 142 6.69 -17.98 3.35
CA PHE A 142 6.99 -17.28 2.10
C PHE A 142 6.61 -18.10 0.86
N TYR A 143 7.10 -19.35 0.76
CA TYR A 143 6.78 -20.20 -0.40
C TYR A 143 5.27 -20.40 -0.57
N PRO A 144 4.49 -20.82 0.46
CA PRO A 144 3.04 -20.96 0.34
C PRO A 144 2.33 -19.65 -0.03
N GLY A 145 2.85 -18.50 0.43
CA GLY A 145 2.33 -17.18 0.09
C GLY A 145 2.52 -16.87 -1.39
N ILE A 146 3.75 -17.05 -1.90
CA ILE A 146 4.08 -16.84 -3.32
C ILE A 146 3.28 -17.80 -4.21
N GLU A 147 3.31 -19.10 -3.89
CA GLU A 147 2.62 -20.12 -4.66
C GLU A 147 1.12 -19.85 -4.81
N THR A 148 0.44 -19.56 -3.70
CA THR A 148 -1.01 -19.28 -3.72
C THR A 148 -1.33 -17.94 -4.34
N GLY A 149 -0.47 -16.93 -4.17
CA GLY A 149 -0.60 -15.64 -4.84
C GLY A 149 -0.52 -15.78 -6.36
N LEU A 150 0.50 -16.48 -6.85
CA LEU A 150 0.64 -16.78 -8.28
C LEU A 150 -0.52 -17.63 -8.82
N ALA A 151 -0.99 -18.61 -8.06
CA ALA A 151 -2.16 -19.40 -8.45
C ALA A 151 -3.40 -18.51 -8.60
N ALA A 152 -3.63 -17.58 -7.69
CA ALA A 152 -4.73 -16.63 -7.78
C ALA A 152 -4.59 -15.68 -8.97
N MET A 153 -3.38 -15.16 -9.24
CA MET A 153 -3.12 -14.36 -10.44
C MET A 153 -3.43 -15.15 -11.72
N MET A 154 -2.94 -16.38 -11.81
CA MET A 154 -3.19 -17.25 -12.97
C MET A 154 -4.68 -17.56 -13.15
N GLN A 155 -5.44 -17.83 -12.09
CA GLN A 155 -6.89 -18.04 -12.14
C GLN A 155 -7.63 -16.84 -12.70
N VAL A 156 -7.30 -15.64 -12.21
CA VAL A 156 -7.92 -14.40 -12.70
C VAL A 156 -7.61 -14.18 -14.17
N ILE A 157 -6.37 -14.40 -14.60
CA ILE A 157 -5.97 -14.26 -16.01
C ILE A 157 -6.62 -15.34 -16.88
N ASP A 158 -6.90 -16.51 -16.34
CA ASP A 158 -7.65 -17.59 -17.01
C ASP A 158 -9.15 -17.25 -17.19
N GLY A 159 -9.63 -16.18 -16.55
CA GLY A 159 -11.04 -15.74 -16.57
C GLY A 159 -11.87 -16.35 -15.43
N GLU A 160 -11.25 -16.98 -14.45
CA GLU A 160 -11.90 -17.50 -13.26
C GLU A 160 -12.04 -16.39 -12.20
N ALA A 161 -13.22 -16.27 -11.60
CA ALA A 161 -13.40 -15.34 -10.48
C ALA A 161 -12.61 -15.80 -9.26
N LEU A 162 -11.95 -14.87 -8.56
CA LEU A 162 -11.40 -15.18 -7.24
C LEU A 162 -12.52 -15.68 -6.32
N PRO A 163 -12.24 -16.62 -5.38
CA PRO A 163 -13.16 -16.97 -4.32
C PRO A 163 -13.72 -15.70 -3.68
N LEU A 164 -15.01 -15.72 -3.34
CA LEU A 164 -15.61 -14.60 -2.62
C LEU A 164 -14.69 -14.22 -1.46
N PRO A 165 -14.50 -12.91 -1.19
CA PRO A 165 -13.77 -12.47 -0.04
C PRO A 165 -14.29 -13.29 1.14
N ARG A 166 -13.41 -13.95 1.89
CA ARG A 166 -13.81 -14.37 3.22
C ARG A 166 -14.34 -13.09 3.82
N SER A 167 -15.66 -13.05 4.07
CA SER A 167 -16.16 -12.07 4.99
C SER A 167 -15.43 -12.41 6.31
N THR A 168 -14.26 -11.82 6.53
CA THR A 168 -14.04 -11.29 7.84
C THR A 168 -15.30 -10.47 8.02
N ALA A 169 -16.28 -11.08 8.70
CA ALA A 169 -17.31 -10.30 9.33
C ALA A 169 -16.51 -9.13 9.83
N ALA A 170 -16.77 -7.97 9.25
CA ALA A 170 -16.15 -6.77 9.74
C ALA A 170 -16.47 -6.81 11.23
N SER A 171 -15.55 -7.37 12.00
CA SER A 171 -15.33 -6.87 13.33
C SER A 171 -15.12 -5.43 13.00
N GLY A 172 -16.20 -4.66 13.14
CA GLY A 172 -16.12 -3.22 13.08
C GLY A 172 -15.18 -2.81 14.20
N ASN A 173 -13.92 -3.04 14.00
CA ASN A 173 -12.90 -2.18 14.51
C ASN A 173 -13.05 -0.91 13.68
N TYR A 174 -14.15 -0.22 13.92
CA TYR A 174 -14.09 1.22 13.83
C TYR A 174 -12.95 1.56 14.78
N ASP A 175 -11.82 1.98 14.21
CA ASP A 175 -10.73 2.47 15.03
C ASP A 175 -11.37 3.39 16.05
N ILE A 176 -11.19 3.08 17.33
CA ILE A 176 -11.76 3.87 18.43
C ILE A 176 -11.50 5.34 18.20
N GLU A 177 -10.34 5.66 17.58
CA GLU A 177 -9.99 7.00 17.15
C GLU A 177 -10.97 7.58 16.13
N SER A 178 -11.35 6.84 15.08
CA SER A 178 -12.32 7.31 14.07
C SER A 178 -13.71 7.53 14.68
N LEU A 179 -14.14 6.65 15.57
CA LEU A 179 -15.39 6.83 16.32
C LEU A 179 -15.35 8.04 17.26
N LEU A 180 -14.22 8.28 17.91
CA LEU A 180 -14.02 9.45 18.76
C LEU A 180 -14.03 10.75 17.93
N PHE A 181 -13.40 10.77 16.74
CA PHE A 181 -13.46 11.93 15.85
C PHE A 181 -14.87 12.21 15.35
N ILE A 182 -15.63 11.18 14.95
CA ILE A 182 -17.02 11.33 14.50
C ILE A 182 -17.90 11.81 15.68
N ALA A 183 -17.75 11.20 16.84
CA ALA A 183 -18.50 11.59 18.04
C ALA A 183 -18.17 13.05 18.45
N PHE A 184 -16.90 13.42 18.41
CA PHE A 184 -16.46 14.79 18.69
C PHE A 184 -17.05 15.79 17.67
N GLY A 185 -17.00 15.48 16.36
CA GLY A 185 -17.60 16.30 15.32
C GLY A 185 -19.11 16.50 15.54
N LEU A 186 -19.81 15.41 15.90
CA LEU A 186 -21.24 15.46 16.22
C LEU A 186 -21.53 16.37 17.42
N VAL A 187 -20.73 16.25 18.48
CA VAL A 187 -20.86 17.10 19.68
C VAL A 187 -20.67 18.58 19.33
N VAL A 188 -19.70 18.91 18.49
CA VAL A 188 -19.43 20.28 18.05
C VAL A 188 -20.59 20.84 17.22
N VAL A 189 -21.08 20.06 16.24
CA VAL A 189 -22.16 20.51 15.34
C VAL A 189 -23.48 20.62 16.08
N VAL A 190 -23.89 19.56 16.78
CA VAL A 190 -25.18 19.54 17.51
C VAL A 190 -25.15 20.50 18.70
N GLY A 191 -24.04 20.55 19.44
CA GLY A 191 -23.85 21.48 20.54
C GLY A 191 -23.88 22.95 20.07
N GLY A 192 -23.29 23.23 18.89
CA GLY A 192 -23.36 24.56 18.26
C GLY A 192 -24.79 24.94 17.87
N MET A 193 -25.52 24.02 17.28
CA MET A 193 -26.91 24.25 16.87
C MET A 193 -27.86 24.43 18.08
N LEU A 194 -27.73 23.58 19.10
CA LEU A 194 -28.49 23.71 20.35
C LEU A 194 -28.21 25.03 21.05
N ARG A 195 -26.96 25.47 21.03
CA ARG A 195 -26.57 26.74 21.63
C ARG A 195 -27.16 27.94 20.92
N ALA A 196 -27.30 27.86 19.58
CA ALA A 196 -27.94 28.91 18.79
C ALA A 196 -29.45 29.03 19.08
N LEU A 197 -30.11 27.89 19.37
CA LEU A 197 -31.56 27.82 19.61
C LEU A 197 -31.95 28.09 21.07
N LEU A 198 -31.25 27.52 22.02
CA LEU A 198 -31.62 27.46 23.44
C LEU A 198 -30.73 28.36 24.32
N GLY A 199 -29.65 28.90 23.80
CA GLY A 199 -28.65 29.62 24.58
C GLY A 199 -27.61 28.72 25.21
N ARG A 200 -26.61 29.34 25.88
CA ARG A 200 -25.39 28.63 26.34
C ARG A 200 -25.65 27.62 27.45
N PHE A 201 -26.41 28.00 28.46
CA PHE A 201 -26.58 27.14 29.64
C PHE A 201 -27.52 25.96 29.42
N PRO A 202 -28.73 26.12 28.82
CA PRO A 202 -29.60 25.00 28.55
C PRO A 202 -28.98 23.96 27.54
N ALA A 203 -28.29 24.45 26.50
CA ALA A 203 -27.62 23.59 25.52
C ALA A 203 -26.50 22.74 26.15
N ALA A 204 -25.70 23.34 27.05
CA ALA A 204 -24.65 22.62 27.76
C ALA A 204 -25.23 21.54 28.71
N LEU A 205 -26.32 21.87 29.40
CA LEU A 205 -27.00 20.92 30.32
C LEU A 205 -27.61 19.73 29.56
N MET A 206 -28.28 19.99 28.44
CA MET A 206 -28.82 18.93 27.59
C MET A 206 -27.72 18.04 27.00
N MET A 207 -26.66 18.61 26.45
CA MET A 207 -25.58 17.84 25.84
C MET A 207 -24.80 17.03 26.87
N GLY A 208 -24.48 17.62 28.02
CA GLY A 208 -23.84 16.91 29.12
C GLY A 208 -24.71 15.77 29.67
N GLY A 209 -26.00 16.01 29.81
CA GLY A 209 -26.97 14.99 30.27
C GLY A 209 -27.13 13.82 29.30
N VAL A 210 -27.26 14.11 27.99
CA VAL A 210 -27.40 13.08 26.96
C VAL A 210 -26.13 12.23 26.85
N LEU A 211 -24.96 12.85 26.76
CA LEU A 211 -23.70 12.11 26.63
C LEU A 211 -23.32 11.37 27.91
N GLY A 212 -23.53 11.96 29.07
CA GLY A 212 -23.33 11.27 30.34
C GLY A 212 -24.30 10.09 30.52
N GLY A 213 -25.58 10.29 30.15
CA GLY A 213 -26.59 9.21 30.21
C GLY A 213 -26.29 8.07 29.25
N LEU A 214 -25.85 8.38 28.01
CA LEU A 214 -25.44 7.37 27.03
C LEU A 214 -24.20 6.59 27.50
N ALA A 215 -23.21 7.27 28.05
CA ALA A 215 -22.02 6.65 28.62
C ALA A 215 -22.36 5.71 29.77
N TRP A 216 -23.31 6.10 30.64
CA TRP A 216 -23.77 5.24 31.74
C TRP A 216 -24.53 3.99 31.25
N LEU A 217 -25.30 4.14 30.16
CA LEU A 217 -26.11 3.03 29.61
C LEU A 217 -25.27 1.97 28.89
N THR A 218 -24.11 2.36 28.38
CA THR A 218 -23.36 1.51 27.43
C THR A 218 -22.19 0.76 28.04
N ILE A 219 -21.34 1.36 28.90
CA ILE A 219 -20.04 0.73 29.18
C ILE A 219 -19.42 1.12 30.55
N ALA A 220 -19.84 2.19 31.22
CA ALA A 220 -18.96 2.81 32.19
C ALA A 220 -19.47 2.79 33.65
N PRO A 221 -18.55 2.61 34.62
CA PRO A 221 -18.82 2.94 36.00
C PRO A 221 -19.35 4.38 36.12
N LEU A 222 -20.26 4.64 37.00
CA LEU A 222 -20.95 5.91 37.23
C LEU A 222 -19.98 7.13 37.23
N MET A 223 -18.79 6.94 37.78
CA MET A 223 -17.74 7.98 37.82
C MET A 223 -17.28 8.42 36.43
N VAL A 224 -17.10 7.49 35.47
CA VAL A 224 -16.66 7.81 34.11
C VAL A 224 -17.80 8.50 33.36
N ALA A 225 -19.03 8.06 33.50
CA ALA A 225 -20.21 8.69 32.91
C ALA A 225 -20.38 10.14 33.36
N LEU A 226 -20.19 10.41 34.65
CA LEU A 226 -20.21 11.76 35.21
C LEU A 226 -19.10 12.63 34.67
N LEU A 227 -17.90 12.08 34.47
CA LEU A 227 -16.75 12.79 33.95
C LEU A 227 -16.93 13.17 32.48
N VAL A 228 -17.46 12.24 31.66
CA VAL A 228 -17.81 12.48 30.25
C VAL A 228 -18.89 13.54 30.12
N GLY A 229 -19.95 13.44 30.94
CA GLY A 229 -21.03 14.43 30.96
C GLY A 229 -20.54 15.84 31.36
N LEU A 230 -19.68 15.91 32.39
CA LEU A 230 -19.08 17.16 32.85
C LEU A 230 -18.16 17.77 31.78
N MET A 231 -17.31 16.97 31.13
CA MET A 231 -16.46 17.44 30.04
C MET A 231 -17.27 18.01 28.87
N ALA A 232 -18.31 17.29 28.44
CA ALA A 232 -19.19 17.76 27.37
C ALA A 232 -19.92 19.05 27.76
N PHE A 233 -20.41 19.15 29.00
CA PHE A 233 -21.03 20.35 29.53
C PHE A 233 -20.06 21.56 29.49
N VAL A 234 -18.85 21.39 30.02
CA VAL A 234 -17.82 22.44 30.07
C VAL A 234 -17.39 22.85 28.65
N PHE A 235 -17.23 21.88 27.75
CA PHE A 235 -16.86 22.13 26.36
C PHE A 235 -17.93 22.96 25.63
N VAL A 236 -19.21 22.60 25.75
CA VAL A 236 -20.31 23.35 25.12
C VAL A 236 -20.47 24.74 25.81
N LEU A 237 -20.25 24.84 27.10
CA LEU A 237 -20.32 26.09 27.84
C LEU A 237 -19.21 27.08 27.44
N LEU A 238 -17.96 26.62 27.35
CA LEU A 238 -16.77 27.41 27.07
C LEU A 238 -16.45 27.49 25.56
N GLY A 239 -16.71 26.46 24.79
CA GLY A 239 -16.43 26.32 23.37
C GLY A 239 -17.30 27.16 22.47
N GLY A 240 -17.06 28.45 22.42
CA GLY A 240 -17.85 29.36 21.60
C GLY A 240 -17.07 30.51 21.02
N GLY A 241 -16.10 30.21 20.20
CA GLY A 241 -15.42 31.22 19.40
C GLY A 241 -14.97 30.59 18.09
N GLY A 242 -15.79 30.76 17.04
CA GLY A 242 -15.45 30.33 15.71
C GLY A 242 -14.29 31.08 15.12
N ARG A 243 -13.51 30.36 14.27
CA ARG A 243 -12.91 30.90 13.04
C ARG A 243 -12.34 29.73 12.24
N GLY A 244 -12.85 29.57 11.06
CA GLY A 244 -12.46 29.05 9.79
C GLY A 244 -11.20 28.17 9.68
N PHE A 245 -11.38 26.94 9.19
CA PHE A 245 -10.31 26.18 8.56
C PHE A 245 -10.54 26.18 7.05
N GLY A 246 -9.69 26.91 6.36
CA GLY A 246 -9.58 26.93 4.91
C GLY A 246 -8.54 25.93 4.42
N GLY A 247 -8.78 25.38 3.28
CA GLY A 247 -8.28 24.42 2.39
C GLY A 247 -6.80 24.34 2.08
N TYR A 248 -6.43 23.16 1.55
CA TYR A 248 -5.21 22.97 0.75
C TYR A 248 -5.53 22.17 -0.49
N GLY A 249 -5.17 22.78 -1.65
CA GLY A 249 -5.21 22.17 -2.97
C GLY A 249 -3.85 21.59 -3.37
N GLY A 250 -3.80 20.63 -4.14
CA GLY A 250 -3.44 20.32 -5.50
C GLY A 250 -1.98 20.37 -5.91
N GLY A 251 -1.55 19.41 -6.79
CA GLY A 251 -0.37 19.55 -7.64
C GLY A 251 0.19 18.21 -8.12
N GLY A 252 0.07 17.95 -9.43
CA GLY A 252 0.66 16.80 -10.13
C GLY A 252 1.95 17.16 -10.85
N PHE A 253 2.64 16.11 -11.42
CA PHE A 253 3.69 16.15 -12.47
C PHE A 253 3.93 14.70 -12.91
N GLY A 254 3.96 14.24 -14.18
CA GLY A 254 4.69 14.66 -15.33
C GLY A 254 6.06 13.97 -15.40
N GLY A 255 6.32 13.03 -16.16
CA GLY A 255 6.79 12.13 -17.15
C GLY A 255 8.23 12.31 -17.62
N THR A 256 8.94 11.25 -18.03
CA THR A 256 9.77 11.18 -19.27
C THR A 256 10.43 9.81 -19.48
N ARG A 257 10.76 9.55 -20.77
CA ARG A 257 11.24 8.33 -21.43
C ARG A 257 12.75 8.10 -21.36
N GLY A 258 13.19 6.85 -21.58
CA GLY A 258 14.53 6.52 -22.07
C GLY A 258 14.79 5.02 -22.15
N GLY A 259 15.15 4.50 -23.35
CA GLY A 259 15.33 3.09 -23.66
C GLY A 259 16.80 2.62 -23.67
N GLY A 260 17.03 1.30 -23.84
CA GLY A 260 18.35 0.70 -24.10
C GLY A 260 18.36 -0.82 -24.11
N PHE A 261 18.98 -1.42 -25.11
CA PHE A 261 19.04 -2.81 -25.57
C PHE A 261 20.05 -3.71 -24.85
N GLY A 262 19.83 -5.03 -24.87
CA GLY A 262 20.88 -6.03 -24.67
C GLY A 262 20.37 -7.46 -24.53
N GLY A 263 20.67 -8.34 -25.49
CA GLY A 263 20.19 -9.72 -25.53
C GLY A 263 21.19 -10.74 -24.97
N GLY A 264 20.69 -11.89 -24.59
CA GLY A 264 21.44 -13.07 -24.17
C GLY A 264 20.46 -14.21 -23.86
N GLY A 265 20.66 -15.41 -24.44
CA GLY A 265 19.74 -16.52 -24.44
C GLY A 265 19.36 -17.06 -23.04
N GLY A 266 18.22 -16.67 -22.58
CA GLY A 266 17.52 -17.06 -21.36
C GLY A 266 16.05 -16.65 -21.50
N PHE A 267 15.25 -16.89 -20.50
CA PHE A 267 13.90 -16.31 -20.43
C PHE A 267 14.04 -14.78 -20.55
N SER A 268 13.34 -14.18 -21.51
CA SER A 268 13.34 -12.74 -21.74
C SER A 268 11.91 -12.25 -21.89
N GLY A 269 11.67 -10.99 -21.49
CA GLY A 269 10.40 -10.34 -21.70
C GLY A 269 10.11 -10.14 -23.18
N GLY A 270 8.85 -10.30 -23.57
CA GLY A 270 8.36 -10.16 -24.94
C GLY A 270 8.18 -8.73 -25.41
N GLY A 271 8.49 -7.71 -24.62
CA GLY A 271 8.39 -6.30 -24.95
C GLY A 271 7.08 -5.62 -24.53
N GLY A 272 6.38 -6.14 -23.52
CA GLY A 272 5.16 -5.56 -22.98
C GLY A 272 5.38 -4.22 -22.28
N GLY A 273 4.32 -3.38 -22.26
CA GLY A 273 4.28 -2.08 -21.60
C GLY A 273 3.53 -2.16 -20.25
N PHE A 274 3.95 -1.30 -19.32
CA PHE A 274 3.37 -1.18 -17.98
C PHE A 274 3.04 0.27 -17.70
N GLY A 275 1.91 0.52 -16.97
CA GLY A 275 1.44 1.84 -16.59
C GLY A 275 1.51 2.13 -15.10
N GLY A 276 2.13 1.22 -14.32
CA GLY A 276 2.14 1.32 -12.87
C GLY A 276 0.86 0.79 -12.20
N GLY A 277 0.01 0.10 -12.97
CA GLY A 277 -1.11 -0.64 -12.42
C GLY A 277 -0.63 -1.78 -11.52
N GLY A 278 -1.45 -2.14 -10.50
CA GLY A 278 -1.13 -3.20 -9.55
C GLY A 278 -1.41 -2.81 -8.10
N ALA A 279 -0.83 -3.54 -7.15
CA ALA A 279 -1.04 -3.29 -5.74
C ALA A 279 0.19 -3.62 -4.90
N SER A 280 0.42 -2.83 -3.86
CA SER A 280 1.46 -3.06 -2.85
C SER A 280 0.86 -3.51 -1.53
N GLY A 281 1.64 -4.26 -0.73
CA GLY A 281 1.30 -4.67 0.62
C GLY A 281 2.49 -4.75 1.53
N ARG A 282 2.24 -4.81 2.85
CA ARG A 282 3.29 -4.97 3.88
C ARG A 282 2.85 -6.03 4.89
N TRP A 283 3.85 -6.74 5.48
CA TRP A 283 3.60 -7.77 6.49
C TRP A 283 4.44 -7.62 7.75
#